data_1be8046b0424bd707edbf8fd68283c6f
#
_entry.id   1be8046b0424bd707edbf8fd68283c6f
#
_cell.length_a   1.000
_cell.length_b   1.000
_cell.length_c   1.000
_cell.angle_alpha   90.00
_cell.angle_beta   90.00
_cell.angle_gamma   90.00
#
_symmetry.space_group_name_H-M   'P 1'
#
loop_
_entity.id
_entity.type
_entity.pdbx_description
1 polymer ?
#
loop_
_entity_poly.entity_id
_entity_poly.type
_entity_poly.pdbx_seq_one_letter_code
_entity_poly.pdbx_strand_id
1 'polypeptide(L)'
;NNKVLLGSDVFNLSRLDPRQRLANRVLSQLNGNGTPLLDKGHINNLMDEFCLGLWDEYSKDSLAEMLNVDGELTTPDFIVPPFILGNGAGTIIYGEPGKGKSWLGLLIAQSISTNTTKIWNVAPDKRCLFVNLERDEEGMRRRIRAVNRSLGLPVNQRMLMINRKGWTLERVMNSIERSIREFEID
;
A
#
# COMPACT_ATOMS: atom_id res chain seq x y z
N ASN A 1 -18.80 -27.11 -13.96
CA ASN A 1 -19.25 -25.70 -14.07
C ASN A 1 -18.08 -24.84 -14.56
N ASN A 2 -17.99 -24.66 -15.87
CA ASN A 2 -17.01 -23.73 -16.44
C ASN A 2 -17.53 -22.29 -16.25
N LYS A 3 -16.94 -21.58 -15.30
CA LYS A 3 -17.18 -20.14 -15.14
C LYS A 3 -16.42 -19.41 -16.25
N VAL A 4 -17.13 -18.61 -17.06
CA VAL A 4 -16.53 -17.78 -18.10
C VAL A 4 -16.46 -16.34 -17.57
N LEU A 5 -15.25 -15.74 -17.60
CA LEU A 5 -15.07 -14.34 -17.24
C LEU A 5 -15.53 -13.45 -18.41
N LEU A 6 -16.66 -12.78 -18.26
CA LEU A 6 -17.25 -11.89 -19.27
C LEU A 6 -16.63 -10.49 -19.27
N GLY A 7 -16.00 -10.08 -18.20
CA GLY A 7 -15.33 -8.79 -18.09
C GLY A 7 -14.73 -8.60 -16.71
N SER A 8 -13.74 -7.69 -16.62
CA SER A 8 -13.17 -7.24 -15.36
C SER A 8 -12.83 -5.75 -15.45
N ASP A 9 -12.96 -5.04 -14.34
CA ASP A 9 -12.56 -3.65 -14.22
C ASP A 9 -12.22 -3.34 -12.75
N VAL A 10 -11.39 -2.33 -12.55
CA VAL A 10 -11.08 -1.79 -11.21
C VAL A 10 -11.64 -0.38 -11.16
N PHE A 11 -12.62 -0.16 -10.31
CA PHE A 11 -13.31 1.12 -10.22
C PHE A 11 -13.85 1.41 -8.81
N ASN A 12 -14.14 2.68 -8.57
CA ASN A 12 -14.81 3.10 -7.36
C ASN A 12 -16.29 2.70 -7.43
N LEU A 13 -16.75 1.91 -6.44
CA LEU A 13 -18.13 1.40 -6.35
C LEU A 13 -19.20 2.52 -6.33
N SER A 14 -18.85 3.72 -5.83
CA SER A 14 -19.77 4.85 -5.77
C SER A 14 -19.96 5.58 -7.12
N ARG A 15 -19.12 5.31 -8.13
CA ARG A 15 -19.18 6.01 -9.42
C ARG A 15 -20.04 5.26 -10.44
N LEU A 16 -21.01 5.97 -11.01
CA LEU A 16 -21.95 5.42 -12.00
C LEU A 16 -21.28 5.05 -13.34
N ASP A 17 -20.43 5.92 -13.89
CA ASP A 17 -19.82 5.73 -15.22
C ASP A 17 -19.01 4.43 -15.37
N PRO A 18 -18.12 4.05 -14.41
CA PRO A 18 -17.42 2.78 -14.49
C PRO A 18 -18.35 1.56 -14.44
N ARG A 19 -19.41 1.61 -13.62
CA ARG A 19 -20.41 0.54 -13.51
C ARG A 19 -21.13 0.33 -14.84
N GLN A 20 -21.56 1.42 -15.48
CA GLN A 20 -22.22 1.37 -16.78
C GLN A 20 -21.28 0.86 -17.89
N ARG A 21 -20.01 1.23 -17.87
CA ARG A 21 -19.02 0.69 -18.83
C ARG A 21 -18.85 -0.82 -18.70
N LEU A 22 -18.74 -1.32 -17.47
CA LEU A 22 -18.65 -2.76 -17.22
C LEU A 22 -19.94 -3.49 -17.66
N ALA A 23 -21.10 -2.97 -17.30
CA ALA A 23 -22.39 -3.51 -17.72
C ALA A 23 -22.52 -3.58 -19.25
N ASN A 24 -22.14 -2.53 -19.96
CA ASN A 24 -22.18 -2.51 -21.42
C ASN A 24 -21.23 -3.54 -22.05
N ARG A 25 -20.03 -3.75 -21.46
CA ARG A 25 -19.08 -4.78 -21.89
C ARG A 25 -19.65 -6.18 -21.72
N VAL A 26 -20.24 -6.46 -20.56
CA VAL A 26 -20.91 -7.75 -20.29
C VAL A 26 -22.04 -8.00 -21.28
N LEU A 27 -22.90 -7.00 -21.51
CA LEU A 27 -24.01 -7.09 -22.51
C LEU A 27 -23.50 -7.38 -23.91
N SER A 28 -22.43 -6.72 -24.35
CA SER A 28 -21.89 -6.93 -25.70
C SER A 28 -21.38 -8.37 -25.90
N GLN A 29 -20.88 -8.99 -24.84
CA GLN A 29 -20.41 -10.38 -24.88
C GLN A 29 -21.54 -11.40 -24.80
N LEU A 30 -22.58 -11.11 -23.99
CA LEU A 30 -23.72 -12.03 -23.82
C LEU A 30 -24.69 -12.00 -25.01
N ASN A 31 -24.92 -10.85 -25.59
CA ASN A 31 -25.90 -10.69 -26.64
C ASN A 31 -25.38 -11.03 -28.06
N GLY A 32 -24.05 -11.12 -28.25
CA GLY A 32 -23.42 -11.57 -29.49
C GLY A 32 -24.12 -11.04 -30.77
N ASN A 33 -24.24 -11.89 -31.80
CA ASN A 33 -24.93 -11.58 -33.06
C ASN A 33 -26.38 -12.11 -33.11
N GLY A 34 -26.95 -12.48 -31.96
CA GLY A 34 -28.30 -13.08 -31.87
C GLY A 34 -29.33 -12.19 -31.17
N THR A 35 -30.46 -12.79 -30.85
CA THR A 35 -31.52 -12.14 -30.05
C THR A 35 -30.96 -11.77 -28.69
N PRO A 36 -31.17 -10.54 -28.19
CA PRO A 36 -30.67 -10.14 -26.86
C PRO A 36 -31.19 -11.08 -25.77
N LEU A 37 -30.29 -11.76 -25.07
CA LEU A 37 -30.63 -12.65 -23.96
C LEU A 37 -31.02 -11.85 -22.70
N LEU A 38 -30.49 -10.63 -22.59
CA LEU A 38 -30.69 -9.78 -21.41
C LEU A 38 -30.93 -8.33 -21.87
N ASP A 39 -31.84 -7.68 -21.19
CA ASP A 39 -32.10 -6.25 -21.36
C ASP A 39 -31.06 -5.41 -20.65
N LYS A 40 -30.68 -4.29 -21.27
CA LYS A 40 -29.67 -3.36 -20.71
C LYS A 40 -30.12 -2.78 -19.36
N GLY A 41 -31.39 -2.47 -19.21
CA GLY A 41 -31.95 -1.96 -17.96
C GLY A 41 -31.79 -2.96 -16.82
N HIS A 42 -32.07 -4.23 -17.10
CA HIS A 42 -31.93 -5.29 -16.11
C HIS A 42 -30.49 -5.47 -15.64
N ILE A 43 -29.52 -5.49 -16.55
CA ILE A 43 -28.10 -5.61 -16.19
C ILE A 43 -27.59 -4.39 -15.40
N ASN A 44 -28.02 -3.18 -15.76
CA ASN A 44 -27.65 -1.98 -15.01
C ASN A 44 -28.22 -2.03 -13.59
N ASN A 45 -29.48 -2.43 -13.42
CA ASN A 45 -30.10 -2.57 -12.09
C ASN A 45 -29.37 -3.61 -11.24
N LEU A 46 -29.06 -4.79 -11.78
CA LEU A 46 -28.30 -5.82 -11.08
C LEU A 46 -26.89 -5.32 -10.68
N MET A 47 -26.23 -4.57 -11.55
CA MET A 47 -24.92 -3.98 -11.24
C MET A 47 -25.03 -2.93 -10.14
N ASP A 48 -26.06 -2.11 -10.17
CA ASP A 48 -26.28 -1.09 -9.13
C ASP A 48 -26.63 -1.75 -7.78
N GLU A 49 -27.53 -2.73 -7.75
CA GLU A 49 -27.85 -3.49 -6.54
C GLU A 49 -26.62 -4.19 -5.95
N PHE A 50 -25.81 -4.83 -6.80
CA PHE A 50 -24.58 -5.48 -6.37
C PHE A 50 -23.58 -4.49 -5.79
N CYS A 51 -23.33 -3.37 -6.48
CA CYS A 51 -22.40 -2.35 -6.00
C CYS A 51 -22.89 -1.65 -4.72
N LEU A 52 -24.20 -1.40 -4.60
CA LEU A 52 -24.78 -0.85 -3.38
C LEU A 52 -24.69 -1.84 -2.22
N GLY A 53 -24.97 -3.12 -2.46
CA GLY A 53 -24.85 -4.16 -1.44
C GLY A 53 -23.42 -4.32 -0.95
N LEU A 54 -22.42 -4.28 -1.84
CA LEU A 54 -21.01 -4.26 -1.46
C LEU A 54 -20.62 -3.01 -0.68
N TRP A 55 -21.15 -1.85 -1.08
CA TRP A 55 -20.90 -0.60 -0.37
C TRP A 55 -21.51 -0.61 1.03
N ASP A 56 -22.75 -1.10 1.15
CA ASP A 56 -23.43 -1.22 2.45
C ASP A 56 -22.67 -2.17 3.37
N GLU A 57 -22.20 -3.31 2.84
CA GLU A 57 -21.41 -4.26 3.63
C GLU A 57 -20.07 -3.66 4.08
N TYR A 58 -19.39 -2.99 3.16
CA TYR A 58 -18.14 -2.28 3.48
C TYR A 58 -18.35 -1.15 4.50
N SER A 59 -19.49 -0.45 4.41
CA SER A 59 -19.82 0.68 5.29
C SER A 59 -20.23 0.25 6.70
N LYS A 60 -20.69 -0.99 6.89
CA LYS A 60 -21.03 -1.50 8.22
C LYS A 60 -19.82 -1.53 9.16
N ASP A 61 -18.65 -1.84 8.63
CA ASP A 61 -17.39 -1.88 9.39
C ASP A 61 -16.87 -0.49 9.79
N SER A 62 -17.47 0.58 9.24
CA SER A 62 -17.06 1.97 9.48
C SER A 62 -18.04 2.75 10.37
N LEU A 63 -19.04 2.11 10.96
CA LEU A 63 -19.92 2.74 11.92
C LEU A 63 -19.14 3.17 13.16
N ALA A 64 -19.42 4.38 13.64
CA ALA A 64 -18.85 4.86 14.89
C ALA A 64 -19.31 3.97 16.06
N GLU A 65 -18.36 3.44 16.79
CA GLU A 65 -18.60 2.65 18.00
C GLU A 65 -18.25 3.47 19.24
N MET A 66 -18.95 3.17 20.34
CA MET A 66 -18.57 3.69 21.66
C MET A 66 -17.31 2.96 22.10
N LEU A 67 -16.19 3.68 22.12
CA LEU A 67 -14.92 3.11 22.57
C LEU A 67 -14.98 2.84 24.07
N ASN A 68 -14.76 1.60 24.47
CA ASN A 68 -14.58 1.26 25.87
C ASN A 68 -13.21 1.77 26.34
N VAL A 69 -13.21 2.64 27.35
CA VAL A 69 -11.99 3.23 27.93
C VAL A 69 -11.56 2.55 29.23
N ASP A 70 -12.26 1.49 29.66
CA ASP A 70 -12.02 0.76 30.91
C ASP A 70 -10.91 -0.31 30.78
N GLY A 71 -9.89 -0.06 30.01
CA GLY A 71 -8.75 -0.98 29.81
C GLY A 71 -7.43 -0.37 30.26
N GLU A 72 -6.46 -1.22 30.57
CA GLU A 72 -5.07 -0.77 30.72
C GLU A 72 -4.60 -0.19 29.38
N LEU A 73 -4.14 1.07 29.41
CA LEU A 73 -3.50 1.68 28.25
C LEU A 73 -2.17 0.97 27.99
N THR A 74 -2.08 0.26 26.87
CA THR A 74 -0.80 -0.29 26.42
C THR A 74 0.12 0.87 26.00
N THR A 75 1.35 0.86 26.49
CA THR A 75 2.36 1.81 26.02
C THR A 75 2.56 1.64 24.52
N PRO A 76 2.62 2.74 23.75
CA PRO A 76 2.90 2.65 22.31
C PRO A 76 4.17 1.85 22.06
N ASP A 77 4.09 0.85 21.18
CA ASP A 77 5.26 0.15 20.69
C ASP A 77 5.96 1.02 19.64
N PHE A 78 7.24 1.25 19.81
CA PHE A 78 8.05 2.04 18.90
C PHE A 78 9.14 1.19 18.24
N ILE A 79 9.20 1.26 16.92
CA ILE A 79 10.35 0.71 16.17
C ILE A 79 11.56 1.66 16.30
N VAL A 80 11.32 2.97 16.25
CA VAL A 80 12.33 4.00 16.52
C VAL A 80 11.71 5.07 17.42
N PRO A 81 11.90 4.99 18.75
CA PRO A 81 11.36 5.97 19.68
C PRO A 81 11.92 7.38 19.47
N PRO A 82 11.14 8.45 19.56
CA PRO A 82 9.66 8.45 19.65
C PRO A 82 8.99 8.64 18.28
N PHE A 83 9.65 8.33 17.17
CA PHE A 83 9.25 8.76 15.83
C PHE A 83 8.47 7.71 15.05
N ILE A 84 8.87 6.44 15.10
CA ILE A 84 8.29 5.38 14.28
C ILE A 84 7.55 4.42 15.19
N LEU A 85 6.23 4.40 15.00
CA LEU A 85 5.33 3.50 15.71
C LEU A 85 5.39 2.10 15.10
N GLY A 86 5.25 1.10 15.96
CA GLY A 86 5.06 -0.31 15.59
C GLY A 86 3.59 -0.72 15.53
N ASN A 87 3.34 -2.01 15.52
CA ASN A 87 2.01 -2.62 15.62
C ASN A 87 0.97 -2.11 14.59
N GLY A 88 1.39 -1.90 13.34
CA GLY A 88 0.52 -1.46 12.26
C GLY A 88 0.17 0.03 12.27
N ALA A 89 0.71 0.81 13.19
CA ALA A 89 0.53 2.25 13.17
C ALA A 89 1.37 2.91 12.08
N GLY A 90 0.83 3.96 11.45
CA GLY A 90 1.52 4.72 10.41
C GLY A 90 2.21 5.96 10.94
N THR A 91 3.40 6.25 10.41
CA THR A 91 4.10 7.52 10.64
C THR A 91 4.23 8.29 9.33
N ILE A 92 3.82 9.56 9.31
CA ILE A 92 3.92 10.42 8.14
C ILE A 92 4.95 11.52 8.39
N ILE A 93 5.96 11.59 7.50
CA ILE A 93 6.96 12.66 7.49
C ILE A 93 6.62 13.65 6.39
N TYR A 94 6.23 14.85 6.76
CA TYR A 94 5.86 15.91 5.82
C TYR A 94 6.77 17.14 5.94
N GLY A 95 6.70 18.03 4.96
CA GLY A 95 7.48 19.26 4.91
C GLY A 95 7.75 19.72 3.48
N GLU A 96 8.34 20.88 3.29
CA GLU A 96 8.66 21.47 1.99
C GLU A 96 9.61 20.57 1.15
N PRO A 97 9.56 20.67 -0.18
CA PRO A 97 10.54 20.03 -1.06
C PRO A 97 11.98 20.43 -0.69
N GLY A 98 12.92 19.49 -0.82
CA GLY A 98 14.33 19.77 -0.57
C GLY A 98 14.77 19.76 0.90
N LYS A 99 13.86 19.70 1.87
CA LYS A 99 14.18 19.73 3.31
C LYS A 99 14.67 18.41 3.91
N GLY A 100 15.09 17.44 3.10
CA GLY A 100 15.76 16.25 3.58
C GLY A 100 14.87 15.07 3.99
N LYS A 101 13.53 15.12 3.80
CA LYS A 101 12.60 14.03 4.17
C LYS A 101 13.05 12.65 3.68
N SER A 102 13.40 12.55 2.39
CA SER A 102 13.85 11.28 1.80
C SER A 102 15.20 10.79 2.34
N TRP A 103 16.07 11.72 2.78
CA TRP A 103 17.30 11.37 3.49
C TRP A 103 17.01 10.83 4.88
N LEU A 104 16.11 11.48 5.61
CA LEU A 104 15.68 11.03 6.92
C LEU A 104 15.03 9.64 6.84
N GLY A 105 14.12 9.44 5.87
CA GLY A 105 13.51 8.12 5.64
C GLY A 105 14.54 7.03 5.35
N LEU A 106 15.54 7.29 4.49
CA LEU A 106 16.63 6.35 4.23
C LEU A 106 17.49 6.07 5.46
N LEU A 107 17.76 7.10 6.26
CA LEU A 107 18.55 6.98 7.47
C LEU A 107 17.85 6.10 8.51
N ILE A 108 16.54 6.33 8.71
CA ILE A 108 15.69 5.52 9.58
C ILE A 108 15.66 4.07 9.09
N ALA A 109 15.33 3.87 7.82
CA ALA A 109 15.20 2.54 7.23
C ALA A 109 16.51 1.74 7.32
N GLN A 110 17.66 2.38 7.08
CA GLN A 110 18.95 1.72 7.18
C GLN A 110 19.32 1.43 8.65
N SER A 111 18.97 2.32 9.58
CA SER A 111 19.17 2.08 11.00
C SER A 111 18.38 0.86 11.49
N ILE A 112 17.12 0.74 11.07
CA ILE A 112 16.28 -0.43 11.38
C ILE A 112 16.88 -1.69 10.75
N SER A 113 17.18 -1.67 9.45
CA SER A 113 17.70 -2.84 8.72
C SER A 113 19.03 -3.37 9.23
N THR A 114 19.82 -2.53 9.90
CA THR A 114 21.15 -2.89 10.43
C THR A 114 21.20 -2.91 11.94
N ASN A 115 20.08 -2.67 12.59
CA ASN A 115 19.97 -2.56 14.05
C ASN A 115 21.03 -1.62 14.66
N THR A 116 21.36 -0.50 13.96
CA THR A 116 22.33 0.46 14.46
C THR A 116 21.70 1.52 15.34
N THR A 117 22.26 1.73 16.52
CA THR A 117 21.80 2.70 17.52
C THR A 117 22.63 3.99 17.54
N LYS A 118 23.41 4.24 16.49
CA LYS A 118 24.35 5.38 16.44
C LYS A 118 23.67 6.75 16.59
N ILE A 119 22.46 6.90 16.09
CA ILE A 119 21.73 8.18 16.10
C ILE A 119 20.54 8.12 17.06
N TRP A 120 19.81 7.01 17.06
CA TRP A 120 18.62 6.77 17.89
C TRP A 120 18.53 5.30 18.27
N ASN A 121 17.75 5.02 19.28
CA ASN A 121 17.43 3.65 19.62
C ASN A 121 16.53 3.04 18.55
N VAL A 122 16.77 1.78 18.23
CA VAL A 122 15.99 0.99 17.28
C VAL A 122 15.54 -0.27 17.99
N ALA A 123 14.28 -0.67 17.80
CA ALA A 123 13.79 -1.95 18.27
C ALA A 123 14.61 -3.09 17.62
N PRO A 124 15.06 -4.08 18.41
CA PRO A 124 15.87 -5.16 17.87
C PRO A 124 15.09 -6.05 16.89
N ASP A 125 15.83 -6.71 16.02
CA ASP A 125 15.34 -7.76 15.13
C ASP A 125 14.20 -7.33 14.17
N LYS A 126 14.09 -6.02 13.89
CA LYS A 126 13.13 -5.49 12.95
C LYS A 126 13.69 -5.46 11.53
N ARG A 127 12.83 -5.80 10.55
CA ARG A 127 13.16 -5.76 9.13
C ARG A 127 12.45 -4.61 8.44
N CYS A 128 13.10 -3.98 7.48
CA CYS A 128 12.56 -2.82 6.79
C CYS A 128 12.66 -2.98 5.27
N LEU A 129 11.55 -2.73 4.58
CA LEU A 129 11.49 -2.58 3.13
C LEU A 129 11.40 -1.10 2.77
N PHE A 130 12.34 -0.61 1.98
CA PHE A 130 12.27 0.75 1.45
C PHE A 130 11.69 0.75 0.03
N VAL A 131 10.60 1.48 -0.17
CA VAL A 131 9.97 1.64 -1.50
C VAL A 131 10.31 3.03 -2.05
N ASN A 132 11.02 3.06 -3.18
CA ASN A 132 11.37 4.30 -3.88
C ASN A 132 10.70 4.36 -5.27
N LEU A 133 9.90 5.40 -5.49
CA LEU A 133 9.17 5.64 -6.73
C LEU A 133 9.64 6.90 -7.48
N GLU A 134 10.56 7.66 -6.88
CA GLU A 134 10.96 8.97 -7.39
C GLU A 134 12.32 8.94 -8.12
N ARG A 135 13.28 8.18 -7.63
CA ARG A 135 14.67 8.24 -8.09
C ARG A 135 15.09 6.99 -8.85
N ASP A 136 16.07 7.20 -9.73
CA ASP A 136 16.75 6.10 -10.41
C ASP A 136 17.67 5.30 -9.46
N GLU A 137 18.11 4.16 -9.93
CA GLU A 137 18.92 3.23 -9.15
C GLU A 137 20.28 3.81 -8.75
N GLU A 138 20.93 4.52 -9.66
CA GLU A 138 22.25 5.11 -9.37
C GLU A 138 22.15 6.23 -8.34
N GLY A 139 21.13 7.07 -8.42
CA GLY A 139 20.83 8.08 -7.41
C GLY A 139 20.58 7.48 -6.03
N MET A 140 19.88 6.34 -5.98
CA MET A 140 19.65 5.60 -4.74
C MET A 140 20.92 4.96 -4.19
N ARG A 141 21.75 4.34 -5.03
CA ARG A 141 23.04 3.78 -4.62
C ARG A 141 23.96 4.83 -3.98
N ARG A 142 24.04 6.02 -4.57
CA ARG A 142 24.84 7.14 -3.99
C ARG A 142 24.32 7.55 -2.62
N ARG A 143 23.00 7.63 -2.45
CA ARG A 143 22.38 7.99 -1.18
C ARG A 143 22.61 6.92 -0.10
N ILE A 144 22.41 5.65 -0.42
CA ILE A 144 22.64 4.55 0.52
C ILE A 144 24.10 4.54 0.97
N ARG A 145 25.06 4.72 0.06
CA ARG A 145 26.49 4.82 0.42
C ARG A 145 26.77 5.98 1.36
N ALA A 146 26.12 7.14 1.15
CA ALA A 146 26.28 8.29 2.04
C ALA A 146 25.68 8.03 3.42
N VAL A 147 24.48 7.43 3.47
CA VAL A 147 23.83 7.02 4.72
C VAL A 147 24.67 5.99 5.47
N ASN A 148 25.20 4.97 4.79
CA ASN A 148 26.08 3.97 5.40
C ASN A 148 27.30 4.62 6.06
N ARG A 149 27.95 5.56 5.37
CA ARG A 149 29.09 6.30 5.96
C ARG A 149 28.67 7.09 7.21
N SER A 150 27.54 7.78 7.18
CA SER A 150 27.05 8.56 8.33
C SER A 150 26.72 7.67 9.53
N LEU A 151 26.26 6.46 9.29
CA LEU A 151 25.96 5.46 10.31
C LEU A 151 27.22 4.68 10.76
N GLY A 152 28.37 4.85 10.11
CA GLY A 152 29.58 4.08 10.41
C GLY A 152 29.51 2.63 9.90
N LEU A 153 28.64 2.35 8.95
CA LEU A 153 28.47 1.05 8.33
C LEU A 153 29.44 0.85 7.14
N PRO A 154 29.68 -0.40 6.72
CA PRO A 154 30.37 -0.66 5.46
C PRO A 154 29.67 0.08 4.30
N VAL A 155 30.45 0.76 3.44
CA VAL A 155 29.90 1.59 2.35
C VAL A 155 28.97 0.78 1.41
N ASN A 156 29.23 -0.52 1.26
CA ASN A 156 28.48 -1.46 0.44
C ASN A 156 27.39 -2.21 1.22
N GLN A 157 27.08 -1.81 2.46
CA GLN A 157 25.98 -2.40 3.23
C GLN A 157 24.68 -2.29 2.42
N ARG A 158 24.01 -3.42 2.24
CA ARG A 158 22.79 -3.52 1.44
C ARG A 158 21.55 -3.13 2.25
N MET A 159 20.52 -2.73 1.52
CA MET A 159 19.18 -2.44 2.04
C MET A 159 18.16 -3.19 1.18
N LEU A 160 17.13 -3.74 1.79
CA LEU A 160 16.01 -4.33 1.08
C LEU A 160 15.16 -3.21 0.45
N MET A 161 14.98 -3.23 -0.88
CA MET A 161 14.38 -2.10 -1.58
C MET A 161 13.58 -2.53 -2.80
N ILE A 162 12.42 -1.89 -2.99
CA ILE A 162 11.73 -1.83 -4.28
C ILE A 162 12.05 -0.47 -4.91
N ASN A 163 12.77 -0.48 -6.04
CA ASN A 163 13.13 0.75 -6.78
C ASN A 163 12.42 0.77 -8.13
N ARG A 164 11.41 1.63 -8.28
CA ARG A 164 10.55 1.73 -9.48
C ARG A 164 10.22 3.19 -9.79
N LYS A 165 11.21 3.92 -10.30
CA LYS A 165 11.05 5.34 -10.68
C LYS A 165 9.87 5.54 -11.62
N GLY A 166 9.00 6.49 -11.28
CA GLY A 166 7.84 6.89 -12.08
C GLY A 166 6.65 5.92 -12.03
N TRP A 167 6.71 4.89 -11.19
CA TRP A 167 5.55 4.04 -10.94
C TRP A 167 4.67 4.63 -9.86
N THR A 168 3.37 4.30 -9.90
CA THR A 168 2.43 4.60 -8.82
C THR A 168 2.52 3.55 -7.72
N LEU A 169 2.08 3.91 -6.52
CA LEU A 169 2.02 2.96 -5.40
C LEU A 169 1.18 1.72 -5.74
N GLU A 170 0.03 1.91 -6.38
CA GLU A 170 -0.86 0.82 -6.82
C GLU A 170 -0.13 -0.23 -7.66
N ARG A 171 0.73 0.20 -8.60
CA ARG A 171 1.47 -0.73 -9.47
C ARG A 171 2.49 -1.57 -8.72
N VAL A 172 2.98 -1.12 -7.57
CA VAL A 172 3.98 -1.85 -6.78
C VAL A 172 3.37 -2.59 -5.59
N MET A 173 2.08 -2.43 -5.30
CA MET A 173 1.43 -3.06 -4.15
C MET A 173 1.64 -4.57 -4.09
N ASN A 174 1.40 -5.29 -5.16
CA ASN A 174 1.62 -6.75 -5.21
C ASN A 174 3.09 -7.13 -4.91
N SER A 175 4.05 -6.28 -5.34
CA SER A 175 5.47 -6.50 -5.06
C SER A 175 5.78 -6.22 -3.59
N ILE A 176 5.14 -5.23 -2.99
CA ILE A 176 5.26 -4.92 -1.56
C ILE A 176 4.72 -6.08 -0.73
N GLU A 177 3.49 -6.51 -0.97
CA GLU A 177 2.85 -7.60 -0.26
C GLU A 177 3.64 -8.92 -0.35
N ARG A 178 4.16 -9.21 -1.56
CA ARG A 178 5.02 -10.38 -1.75
C ARG A 178 6.31 -10.25 -0.96
N SER A 179 6.96 -9.08 -0.98
CA SER A 179 8.21 -8.84 -0.26
C SER A 179 8.00 -8.92 1.26
N ILE A 180 6.90 -8.37 1.78
CA ILE A 180 6.55 -8.48 3.20
C ILE A 180 6.49 -9.95 3.64
N ARG A 181 5.81 -10.80 2.86
CA ARG A 181 5.69 -12.22 3.16
C ARG A 181 7.00 -13.00 3.00
N GLU A 182 7.74 -12.74 1.91
CA GLU A 182 8.97 -13.47 1.57
C GLU A 182 10.13 -13.14 2.51
N PHE A 183 10.23 -11.90 2.96
CA PHE A 183 11.31 -11.41 3.81
C PHE A 183 10.89 -11.21 5.28
N GLU A 184 9.67 -11.60 5.66
CA GLU A 184 9.13 -11.48 7.02
C GLU A 184 9.34 -10.06 7.57
N ILE A 185 8.83 -9.07 6.85
CA ILE A 185 8.97 -7.66 7.23
C ILE A 185 7.91 -7.30 8.27
N ASP A 186 8.36 -6.59 9.31
CA ASP A 186 7.52 -6.14 10.42
C ASP A 186 6.66 -4.90 10.11
#